data_8b83ab9bb050163f440b640c4d626b9c
#
_entry.id   8b83ab9bb050163f440b640c4d626b9c
#
_cell.length_a   1.000
_cell.length_b   1.000
_cell.length_c   1.000
_cell.angle_alpha   90.00
_cell.angle_beta   90.00
_cell.angle_gamma   90.00
#
_symmetry.space_group_name_H-M   'P 1'
#
loop_
_entity.id
_entity.type
_entity.pdbx_description
1 polymer ?
#
loop_
_entity_poly.entity_id
_entity_poly.type
_entity_poly.pdbx_seq_one_letter_code
_entity_poly.pdbx_strand_id
1 'polypeptide(L)'
;SNYCFGEGGAGTYSDGKLYTRSNKRGPVQKVLQCFVDHGAPESILYDAHPHIGTNKLPQLVEGLRESILAHGGEIRFDTRVDGLVLESDRIVALQLNGGATEKVEKVVLATGHSARDIFEMLFEAKISIESKPFALGVRLEHPQSIIDHIQYKCETRGRSEEHTSELQSPDHLVCRLLL
;
A
#
# COMPACT_ATOMS: atom_id res chain seq x y z
N SER A 1 -15.80 -3.52 -9.26
CA SER A 1 -14.64 -2.69 -8.91
C SER A 1 -13.56 -3.57 -8.31
N ASN A 2 -12.33 -3.38 -8.71
CA ASN A 2 -11.19 -4.15 -8.22
C ASN A 2 -10.46 -3.33 -7.16
N TYR A 3 -10.61 -3.70 -5.88
CA TYR A 3 -9.97 -3.02 -4.76
C TYR A 3 -8.45 -3.19 -4.69
N CYS A 4 -7.86 -4.08 -5.49
CA CYS A 4 -6.43 -4.36 -5.47
C CYS A 4 -5.65 -3.58 -6.54
N PHE A 5 -6.33 -3.10 -7.58
CA PHE A 5 -5.71 -2.45 -8.72
C PHE A 5 -6.44 -1.16 -9.07
N GLY A 6 -5.73 -0.24 -9.66
CA GLY A 6 -6.23 1.06 -10.06
C GLY A 6 -5.52 2.18 -9.34
N GLU A 7 -5.95 3.39 -9.60
CA GLU A 7 -5.36 4.61 -9.06
C GLU A 7 -5.37 4.62 -7.52
N GLY A 8 -4.23 4.86 -6.91
CA GLY A 8 -4.02 4.80 -5.47
C GLY A 8 -3.91 3.39 -4.88
N GLY A 9 -4.12 2.34 -5.67
CA GLY A 9 -4.02 0.94 -5.26
C GLY A 9 -5.01 0.56 -4.15
N ALA A 10 -4.73 -0.56 -3.48
CA ALA A 10 -5.57 -1.06 -2.38
C ALA A 10 -5.70 -0.07 -1.20
N GLY A 11 -4.75 0.85 -1.05
CA GLY A 11 -4.74 1.86 0.00
C GLY A 11 -5.88 2.89 -0.11
N THR A 12 -6.36 3.18 -1.31
CA THR A 12 -7.39 4.21 -1.56
C THR A 12 -8.70 3.95 -0.81
N TYR A 13 -9.01 2.69 -0.56
CA TYR A 13 -10.25 2.29 0.14
C TYR A 13 -10.00 1.81 1.57
N SER A 14 -8.81 2.08 2.12
CA SER A 14 -8.46 1.84 3.52
C SER A 14 -8.73 3.09 4.37
N ASP A 15 -8.44 3.02 5.67
CA ASP A 15 -8.45 4.19 6.55
C ASP A 15 -7.18 5.07 6.40
N GLY A 16 -6.23 4.66 5.58
CA GLY A 16 -5.03 5.42 5.26
C GLY A 16 -4.07 5.58 6.43
N LYS A 17 -3.81 4.52 7.16
CA LYS A 17 -2.78 4.50 8.22
C LYS A 17 -1.42 4.79 7.64
N LEU A 18 -0.73 5.80 8.18
CA LEU A 18 0.56 6.30 7.71
C LEU A 18 1.72 5.94 8.63
N TYR A 19 1.47 5.08 9.63
CA TYR A 19 2.51 4.68 10.56
C TYR A 19 3.60 3.85 9.87
N THR A 20 4.85 4.24 10.06
CA THR A 20 6.01 3.50 9.59
C THR A 20 7.09 3.41 10.66
N ARG A 21 7.72 2.26 10.78
CA ARG A 21 8.91 2.06 11.62
C ARG A 21 10.20 2.43 10.88
N SER A 22 10.13 2.73 9.60
CA SER A 22 11.29 2.95 8.72
C SER A 22 11.64 4.43 8.56
N ASN A 23 11.94 5.12 9.66
CA ASN A 23 12.34 6.53 9.61
C ASN A 23 13.77 6.76 9.08
N LYS A 24 14.55 5.68 8.91
CA LYS A 24 15.99 5.79 8.54
C LYS A 24 16.23 5.85 7.03
N ARG A 25 15.24 5.54 6.20
CA ARG A 25 15.43 5.36 4.74
C ARG A 25 15.02 6.56 3.89
N GLY A 26 14.47 7.59 4.50
CA GLY A 26 14.05 8.78 3.76
C GLY A 26 13.31 9.79 4.62
N PRO A 27 13.09 11.00 4.12
CA PRO A 27 12.41 12.08 4.85
C PRO A 27 10.90 11.84 4.87
N VAL A 28 10.41 11.07 5.83
CA VAL A 28 8.97 10.77 5.99
C VAL A 28 8.14 12.04 6.07
N GLN A 29 8.63 13.07 6.78
CA GLN A 29 7.94 14.36 6.90
C GLN A 29 7.68 15.03 5.54
N LYS A 30 8.58 14.87 4.58
CA LYS A 30 8.39 15.42 3.23
C LYS A 30 7.23 14.74 2.51
N VAL A 31 7.04 13.44 2.73
CA VAL A 31 5.90 12.70 2.16
C VAL A 31 4.59 13.12 2.82
N LEU A 32 4.58 13.26 4.16
CA LEU A 32 3.41 13.71 4.90
C LEU A 32 3.03 15.14 4.50
N GLN A 33 4.00 16.04 4.33
CA GLN A 33 3.74 17.40 3.85
C GLN A 33 3.14 17.37 2.44
N CYS A 34 3.67 16.56 1.53
CA CYS A 34 3.10 16.38 0.21
C CYS A 34 1.63 15.95 0.27
N PHE A 35 1.26 15.06 1.19
CA PHE A 35 -0.14 14.66 1.37
C PHE A 35 -1.00 15.81 1.89
N VAL A 36 -0.50 16.62 2.83
CA VAL A 36 -1.19 17.82 3.33
C VAL A 36 -1.42 18.81 2.20
N ASP A 37 -0.40 19.07 1.39
CA ASP A 37 -0.49 19.99 0.24
C ASP A 37 -1.53 19.55 -0.80
N HIS A 38 -1.92 18.26 -0.77
CA HIS A 38 -2.95 17.67 -1.65
C HIS A 38 -4.25 17.30 -0.91
N GLY A 39 -4.51 17.87 0.26
CA GLY A 39 -5.80 17.79 0.94
C GLY A 39 -5.89 16.79 2.10
N ALA A 40 -4.79 16.17 2.52
CA ALA A 40 -4.77 15.41 3.76
C ALA A 40 -4.88 16.36 4.98
N PRO A 41 -5.40 15.89 6.12
CA PRO A 41 -5.48 16.73 7.32
C PRO A 41 -4.07 17.04 7.87
N GLU A 42 -3.88 18.29 8.32
CA GLU A 42 -2.59 18.73 8.91
C GLU A 42 -2.17 17.88 10.14
N SER A 43 -3.14 17.28 10.83
CA SER A 43 -2.88 16.45 12.00
C SER A 43 -1.90 15.30 11.71
N ILE A 44 -1.82 14.82 10.47
CA ILE A 44 -0.88 13.75 10.10
C ILE A 44 0.60 14.14 10.29
N LEU A 45 0.92 15.42 10.38
CA LEU A 45 2.29 15.91 10.57
C LEU A 45 2.79 15.72 12.00
N TYR A 46 1.89 15.67 12.99
CA TYR A 46 2.24 15.63 14.41
C TYR A 46 1.58 14.50 15.19
N ASP A 47 0.60 13.81 14.64
CA ASP A 47 -0.03 12.67 15.28
C ASP A 47 0.94 11.48 15.42
N ALA A 48 0.93 10.81 16.56
CA ALA A 48 1.77 9.64 16.79
C ALA A 48 1.42 8.44 15.89
N HIS A 49 0.14 8.31 15.54
CA HIS A 49 -0.38 7.27 14.65
C HIS A 49 -1.27 7.92 13.58
N PRO A 50 -0.66 8.62 12.62
CA PRO A 50 -1.42 9.40 11.65
C PRO A 50 -2.21 8.52 10.70
N HIS A 51 -3.43 8.98 10.38
CA HIS A 51 -4.28 8.38 9.37
C HIS A 51 -5.04 9.47 8.61
N ILE A 52 -5.33 9.20 7.34
CA ILE A 52 -5.99 10.18 6.46
C ILE A 52 -7.51 10.09 6.59
N GLY A 53 -8.03 8.89 6.72
CA GLY A 53 -9.46 8.58 6.71
C GLY A 53 -9.97 8.21 5.32
N THR A 54 -10.84 7.20 5.30
CA THR A 54 -11.37 6.57 4.07
C THR A 54 -12.02 7.56 3.11
N ASN A 55 -12.73 8.56 3.65
CA ASN A 55 -13.45 9.55 2.82
C ASN A 55 -12.52 10.58 2.15
N LYS A 56 -11.31 10.77 2.68
CA LYS A 56 -10.34 11.77 2.17
C LYS A 56 -9.32 11.17 1.21
N LEU A 57 -9.08 9.88 1.29
CA LEU A 57 -8.10 9.21 0.43
C LEU A 57 -8.39 9.35 -1.06
N PRO A 58 -9.62 9.16 -1.56
CA PRO A 58 -9.92 9.36 -2.97
C PRO A 58 -9.61 10.79 -3.44
N GLN A 59 -9.95 11.79 -2.62
CA GLN A 59 -9.67 13.20 -2.93
C GLN A 59 -8.17 13.49 -2.97
N LEU A 60 -7.41 12.93 -2.03
CA LEU A 60 -5.94 13.02 -2.04
C LEU A 60 -5.33 12.43 -3.30
N VAL A 61 -5.78 11.24 -3.70
CA VAL A 61 -5.30 10.57 -4.92
C VAL A 61 -5.61 11.40 -6.16
N GLU A 62 -6.82 11.96 -6.21
CA GLU A 62 -7.23 12.87 -7.29
C GLU A 62 -6.36 14.14 -7.32
N GLY A 63 -6.13 14.79 -6.18
CA GLY A 63 -5.27 15.97 -6.08
C GLY A 63 -3.82 15.69 -6.53
N LEU A 64 -3.27 14.53 -6.18
CA LEU A 64 -1.96 14.10 -6.66
C LEU A 64 -1.94 13.92 -8.18
N ARG A 65 -2.97 13.30 -8.75
CA ARG A 65 -3.12 13.16 -10.21
C ARG A 65 -3.17 14.51 -10.90
N GLU A 66 -4.02 15.41 -10.42
CA GLU A 66 -4.15 16.77 -10.98
C GLU A 66 -2.82 17.53 -10.92
N SER A 67 -2.08 17.40 -9.83
CA SER A 67 -0.76 18.00 -9.69
C SER A 67 0.22 17.47 -10.72
N ILE A 68 0.25 16.16 -10.96
CA ILE A 68 1.10 15.56 -12.01
C ILE A 68 0.77 16.13 -13.38
N LEU A 69 -0.52 16.18 -13.71
CA LEU A 69 -0.98 16.71 -15.01
C LEU A 69 -0.69 18.21 -15.16
N ALA A 70 -0.89 19.00 -14.11
CA ALA A 70 -0.59 20.44 -14.12
C ALA A 70 0.90 20.75 -14.35
N HIS A 71 1.79 19.83 -13.95
CA HIS A 71 3.23 19.97 -14.15
C HIS A 71 3.75 19.28 -15.43
N GLY A 72 2.86 18.95 -16.37
CA GLY A 72 3.22 18.36 -17.67
C GLY A 72 3.49 16.86 -17.62
N GLY A 73 3.13 16.18 -16.52
CA GLY A 73 3.15 14.73 -16.47
C GLY A 73 1.98 14.13 -17.24
N GLU A 74 2.07 12.85 -17.55
CA GLU A 74 1.02 12.10 -18.23
C GLU A 74 0.60 10.90 -17.37
N ILE A 75 -0.72 10.67 -17.29
CA ILE A 75 -1.30 9.50 -16.63
C ILE A 75 -2.15 8.77 -17.64
N ARG A 76 -1.89 7.49 -17.85
CA ARG A 76 -2.60 6.65 -18.78
C ARG A 76 -3.33 5.56 -18.05
N PHE A 77 -4.65 5.63 -18.07
CA PHE A 77 -5.52 4.55 -17.62
C PHE A 77 -5.65 3.47 -18.70
N ASP A 78 -6.14 2.30 -18.32
CA ASP A 78 -6.30 1.15 -19.21
C ASP A 78 -5.03 0.80 -20.01
N THR A 79 -3.87 1.09 -19.41
CA THR A 79 -2.56 0.88 -20.04
C THR A 79 -1.75 -0.09 -19.17
N ARG A 80 -1.56 -1.30 -19.68
CA ARG A 80 -0.77 -2.33 -19.01
C ARG A 80 0.64 -2.37 -19.59
N VAL A 81 1.63 -2.49 -18.71
CA VAL A 81 3.00 -2.82 -19.10
C VAL A 81 3.12 -4.33 -19.22
N ASP A 82 3.34 -4.82 -20.42
CA ASP A 82 3.43 -6.26 -20.73
C ASP A 82 4.87 -6.75 -20.78
N GLY A 83 5.84 -5.85 -20.96
CA GLY A 83 7.25 -6.24 -21.04
C GLY A 83 8.22 -5.08 -20.97
N LEU A 84 9.49 -5.43 -20.86
CA LEU A 84 10.62 -4.51 -20.86
C LEU A 84 11.50 -4.82 -22.08
N VAL A 85 11.90 -3.80 -22.81
CA VAL A 85 12.90 -3.93 -23.88
C VAL A 85 14.27 -3.57 -23.31
N LEU A 86 15.18 -4.52 -23.36
CA LEU A 86 16.54 -4.40 -22.83
C LEU A 86 17.54 -4.35 -23.98
N GLU A 87 18.48 -3.41 -23.92
CA GLU A 87 19.66 -3.34 -24.77
C GLU A 87 20.90 -3.18 -23.90
N SER A 88 21.84 -4.11 -23.99
CA SER A 88 23.09 -4.09 -23.21
C SER A 88 22.85 -3.86 -21.70
N ASP A 89 21.93 -4.63 -21.11
CA ASP A 89 21.52 -4.57 -19.71
C ASP A 89 20.86 -3.24 -19.26
N ARG A 90 20.39 -2.44 -20.21
CA ARG A 90 19.63 -1.21 -19.93
C ARG A 90 18.21 -1.34 -20.46
N ILE A 91 17.25 -0.85 -19.70
CA ILE A 91 15.88 -0.70 -20.17
C ILE A 91 15.86 0.49 -21.14
N VAL A 92 15.42 0.26 -22.38
CA VAL A 92 15.31 1.29 -23.41
C VAL A 92 13.88 1.58 -23.82
N ALA A 93 12.97 0.64 -23.56
CA ALA A 93 11.56 0.83 -23.84
C ALA A 93 10.67 -0.09 -22.99
N LEU A 94 9.39 0.25 -22.93
CA LEU A 94 8.31 -0.57 -22.38
C LEU A 94 7.45 -1.12 -23.51
N GLN A 95 6.97 -2.34 -23.33
CA GLN A 95 5.90 -2.91 -24.15
C GLN A 95 4.56 -2.69 -23.45
N LEU A 96 3.60 -2.12 -24.16
CA LEU A 96 2.30 -1.72 -23.61
C LEU A 96 1.17 -2.41 -24.38
N ASN A 97 0.14 -2.84 -23.68
CA ASN A 97 -1.14 -3.31 -24.24
C ASN A 97 -0.99 -4.30 -25.42
N GLY A 98 -0.10 -5.28 -25.29
CA GLY A 98 0.05 -6.33 -26.30
C GLY A 98 0.80 -5.95 -27.58
N GLY A 99 1.53 -4.82 -27.61
CA GLY A 99 2.37 -4.56 -28.79
C GLY A 99 2.87 -3.13 -29.00
N ALA A 100 2.27 -2.14 -28.38
CA ALA A 100 2.79 -0.77 -28.45
C ALA A 100 4.12 -0.67 -27.70
N THR A 101 5.09 0.04 -28.26
CA THR A 101 6.40 0.22 -27.63
C THR A 101 6.63 1.69 -27.32
N GLU A 102 7.03 2.00 -26.10
CA GLU A 102 7.35 3.36 -25.67
C GLU A 102 8.79 3.44 -25.17
N LYS A 103 9.56 4.35 -25.72
CA LYS A 103 10.94 4.59 -25.31
C LYS A 103 11.00 5.24 -23.94
N VAL A 104 11.85 4.72 -23.07
CA VAL A 104 12.04 5.24 -21.71
C VAL A 104 13.54 5.20 -21.35
N GLU A 105 13.97 6.10 -20.48
CA GLU A 105 15.34 6.12 -19.95
C GLU A 105 15.40 5.53 -18.53
N LYS A 106 14.35 5.70 -17.75
CA LYS A 106 14.26 5.25 -16.35
C LYS A 106 12.87 4.73 -16.08
N VAL A 107 12.78 3.65 -15.32
CA VAL A 107 11.52 3.03 -14.96
C VAL A 107 11.47 2.82 -13.43
N VAL A 108 10.35 3.18 -12.83
CA VAL A 108 10.04 2.86 -11.43
C VAL A 108 8.88 1.86 -11.42
N LEU A 109 9.14 0.65 -10.96
CA LEU A 109 8.11 -0.36 -10.76
C LEU A 109 7.49 -0.18 -9.36
N ALA A 110 6.23 0.23 -9.33
CA ALA A 110 5.47 0.44 -8.11
C ALA A 110 4.12 -0.30 -8.17
N THR A 111 4.14 -1.54 -8.65
CA THR A 111 2.97 -2.36 -8.97
C THR A 111 2.36 -3.08 -7.76
N GLY A 112 2.96 -2.94 -6.58
CA GLY A 112 2.54 -3.64 -5.38
C GLY A 112 3.01 -5.10 -5.33
N HIS A 113 2.81 -5.74 -4.19
CA HIS A 113 3.33 -7.10 -3.94
C HIS A 113 2.49 -8.22 -4.55
N SER A 114 1.28 -7.93 -5.01
CA SER A 114 0.34 -8.93 -5.56
C SER A 114 0.40 -9.07 -7.08
N ALA A 115 1.21 -8.25 -7.75
CA ALA A 115 1.37 -8.27 -9.21
C ALA A 115 2.29 -9.43 -9.64
N ARG A 116 1.77 -10.65 -9.63
CA ARG A 116 2.55 -11.87 -9.94
C ARG A 116 3.06 -11.89 -11.36
N ASP A 117 2.26 -11.42 -12.30
CA ASP A 117 2.60 -11.24 -13.72
C ASP A 117 3.84 -10.37 -13.92
N ILE A 118 4.04 -9.35 -13.08
CA ILE A 118 5.27 -8.53 -13.12
C ILE A 118 6.49 -9.33 -12.66
N PHE A 119 6.36 -10.15 -11.63
CA PHE A 119 7.47 -11.02 -11.21
C PHE A 119 7.82 -12.05 -12.29
N GLU A 120 6.84 -12.62 -12.97
CA GLU A 120 7.03 -13.54 -14.08
C GLU A 120 7.73 -12.80 -15.24
N MET A 121 7.26 -11.62 -15.62
CA MET A 121 7.87 -10.78 -16.65
C MET A 121 9.35 -10.46 -16.35
N LEU A 122 9.66 -10.09 -15.09
CA LEU A 122 11.03 -9.80 -14.68
C LEU A 122 11.94 -11.05 -14.76
N PHE A 123 11.39 -12.20 -14.35
CA PHE A 123 12.12 -13.47 -14.43
C PHE A 123 12.40 -13.89 -15.89
N GLU A 124 11.42 -13.77 -16.77
CA GLU A 124 11.56 -14.02 -18.21
C GLU A 124 12.57 -13.07 -18.86
N ALA A 125 12.57 -11.79 -18.44
CA ALA A 125 13.57 -10.80 -18.88
C ALA A 125 14.96 -11.02 -18.26
N LYS A 126 15.18 -12.11 -17.49
CA LYS A 126 16.44 -12.45 -16.80
C LYS A 126 16.95 -11.36 -15.86
N ILE A 127 16.04 -10.55 -15.31
CA ILE A 127 16.36 -9.59 -14.26
C ILE A 127 16.51 -10.38 -12.96
N SER A 128 17.59 -10.13 -12.24
CA SER A 128 17.86 -10.80 -10.96
C SER A 128 16.80 -10.44 -9.92
N ILE A 129 16.10 -11.42 -9.43
CA ILE A 129 15.14 -11.31 -8.33
C ILE A 129 15.51 -12.27 -7.21
N GLU A 130 15.38 -11.83 -5.97
CA GLU A 130 15.69 -12.60 -4.79
C GLU A 130 14.44 -12.84 -3.96
N SER A 131 14.28 -14.05 -3.44
CA SER A 131 13.22 -14.34 -2.48
C SER A 131 13.53 -13.66 -1.15
N LYS A 132 12.52 -13.06 -0.53
CA LYS A 132 12.64 -12.49 0.81
C LYS A 132 11.64 -13.15 1.75
N PRO A 133 12.02 -13.43 3.00
CA PRO A 133 11.08 -13.92 3.99
C PRO A 133 9.97 -12.89 4.22
N PHE A 134 8.76 -13.37 4.42
CA PHE A 134 7.61 -12.55 4.74
C PHE A 134 6.87 -13.12 5.96
N ALA A 135 6.10 -12.27 6.64
CA ALA A 135 5.21 -12.69 7.70
C ALA A 135 3.86 -13.13 7.10
N LEU A 136 3.42 -14.33 7.43
CA LEU A 136 2.09 -14.82 7.10
C LEU A 136 1.20 -14.70 8.35
N GLY A 137 0.08 -14.05 8.22
CA GLY A 137 -0.95 -13.96 9.26
C GLY A 137 -2.28 -14.47 8.75
N VAL A 138 -3.10 -14.92 9.67
CA VAL A 138 -4.49 -15.31 9.41
C VAL A 138 -5.42 -14.45 10.26
N ARG A 139 -6.59 -14.15 9.72
CA ARG A 139 -7.68 -13.55 10.51
C ARG A 139 -8.49 -14.68 11.11
N LEU A 140 -8.63 -14.64 12.43
CA LEU A 140 -9.51 -15.54 13.16
C LEU A 140 -10.71 -14.73 13.66
N GLU A 141 -11.90 -15.27 13.43
CA GLU A 141 -13.14 -14.69 13.94
C GLU A 141 -13.66 -15.54 15.11
N HIS A 142 -14.01 -14.88 16.18
CA HIS A 142 -14.58 -15.48 17.38
C HIS A 142 -15.87 -14.78 17.76
N PRO A 143 -16.81 -15.45 18.43
CA PRO A 143 -17.91 -14.78 19.10
C PRO A 143 -17.38 -13.72 20.07
N GLN A 144 -17.98 -12.52 20.06
CA GLN A 144 -17.55 -11.39 20.87
C GLN A 144 -17.45 -11.75 22.38
N SER A 145 -18.36 -12.59 22.88
CA SER A 145 -18.36 -13.05 24.27
C SER A 145 -17.07 -13.77 24.68
N ILE A 146 -16.46 -14.53 23.77
CA ILE A 146 -15.18 -15.21 24.03
C ILE A 146 -14.06 -14.17 24.17
N ILE A 147 -14.04 -13.20 23.29
CA ILE A 147 -13.04 -12.13 23.31
C ILE A 147 -13.19 -11.28 24.58
N ASP A 148 -14.42 -10.90 24.92
CA ASP A 148 -14.71 -10.13 26.13
C ASP A 148 -14.28 -10.87 27.40
N HIS A 149 -14.55 -12.17 27.46
CA HIS A 149 -14.12 -12.99 28.60
C HIS A 149 -12.59 -13.06 28.73
N ILE A 150 -11.89 -13.22 27.60
CA ILE A 150 -10.40 -13.28 27.59
C ILE A 150 -9.81 -11.93 27.99
N GLN A 151 -10.35 -10.83 27.47
CA GLN A 151 -9.77 -9.51 27.60
C GLN A 151 -10.15 -8.83 28.92
N TYR A 152 -11.40 -8.93 29.32
CA TYR A 152 -11.93 -8.22 30.48
C TYR A 152 -12.15 -9.12 31.69
N LYS A 153 -12.02 -10.44 31.56
CA LYS A 153 -12.24 -11.44 32.63
C LYS A 153 -13.60 -11.31 33.30
N CYS A 154 -14.62 -10.91 32.57
CA CYS A 154 -16.00 -10.76 33.01
C CYS A 154 -16.96 -11.33 31.96
N GLU A 155 -18.14 -11.73 32.38
CA GLU A 155 -19.18 -12.30 31.51
C GLU A 155 -20.00 -11.24 30.78
N THR A 156 -20.04 -10.03 31.29
CA THR A 156 -20.82 -8.92 30.77
C THR A 156 -19.95 -7.67 30.58
N ARG A 157 -20.06 -7.06 29.43
CA ARG A 157 -19.34 -5.84 29.08
C ARG A 157 -19.83 -4.65 29.91
N GLY A 158 -18.92 -3.93 30.57
CA GLY A 158 -19.22 -2.64 31.18
C GLY A 158 -19.58 -1.59 30.11
N ARG A 159 -20.41 -0.62 30.50
CA ARG A 159 -21.04 0.39 29.59
C ARG A 159 -20.11 1.33 28.84
N SER A 160 -18.79 1.25 28.98
CA SER A 160 -17.83 2.26 28.55
C SER A 160 -17.21 2.06 27.14
N GLU A 161 -17.54 0.97 26.44
CA GLU A 161 -16.92 0.72 25.13
C GLU A 161 -17.96 0.37 24.07
N GLU A 162 -18.46 1.38 23.40
CA GLU A 162 -19.32 1.25 22.21
C GLU A 162 -18.52 0.94 20.93
N HIS A 163 -17.20 0.80 21.01
CA HIS A 163 -16.36 0.52 19.86
C HIS A 163 -15.94 -0.94 19.85
N THR A 164 -16.16 -1.61 18.73
CA THR A 164 -15.50 -2.87 18.39
C THR A 164 -14.00 -2.62 18.41
N SER A 165 -13.30 -3.04 19.45
CA SER A 165 -11.86 -3.01 19.46
C SER A 165 -11.35 -3.99 18.39
N GLU A 166 -10.85 -3.49 17.29
CA GLU A 166 -9.93 -4.28 16.47
C GLU A 166 -8.76 -4.65 17.39
N LEU A 167 -8.68 -5.92 17.77
CA LEU A 167 -7.50 -6.44 18.40
C LEU A 167 -6.36 -6.42 17.38
N GLN A 168 -5.69 -5.29 17.27
CA GLN A 168 -4.37 -5.26 16.67
C GLN A 168 -3.48 -6.06 17.64
N SER A 169 -3.13 -7.27 17.21
CA SER A 169 -2.24 -8.12 17.98
C SER A 169 -0.98 -7.31 18.35
N PRO A 170 -0.68 -7.12 19.64
CA PRO A 170 0.61 -6.55 20.02
C PRO A 170 1.71 -7.45 19.49
N ASP A 171 2.83 -6.86 19.07
CA ASP A 171 3.96 -7.48 18.37
C ASP A 171 4.52 -8.79 18.97
N HIS A 172 4.12 -9.17 20.17
CA HIS A 172 4.58 -10.35 20.90
C HIS A 172 3.60 -11.52 20.91
N LEU A 173 2.44 -11.41 20.27
CA LEU A 173 1.48 -12.51 20.11
C LEU A 173 1.52 -13.13 18.71
N VAL A 174 2.59 -12.90 17.95
CA VAL A 174 2.85 -13.67 16.75
C VAL A 174 3.26 -15.07 17.21
N CYS A 175 2.33 -16.00 17.15
CA CYS A 175 2.62 -17.41 17.32
C CYS A 175 3.64 -17.78 16.24
N ARG A 176 4.92 -17.94 16.59
CA ARG A 176 5.92 -18.57 15.73
C ARG A 176 5.53 -20.04 15.63
N LEU A 177 4.79 -20.41 14.61
CA LEU A 177 4.77 -21.79 14.15
C LEU A 177 6.16 -22.04 13.56
N LEU A 178 7.03 -22.68 14.36
CA LEU A 178 8.21 -23.35 13.88
C LEU A 178 7.71 -24.62 13.18
N LEU A 179 7.75 -24.63 11.87
CA LEU A 179 7.76 -25.84 11.05
C LEU A 179 9.19 -26.35 10.93
#